data_3767af79898f90d99210101d72d0db19
#
_entry.id   3767af79898f90d99210101d72d0db19
#
_cell.length_a   1.000
_cell.length_b   1.000
_cell.length_c   1.000
_cell.angle_alpha   90.00
_cell.angle_beta   90.00
_cell.angle_gamma   90.00
#
_symmetry.space_group_name_H-M   'P 1'
#
loop_
_entity.id
_entity.type
_entity.pdbx_description
1 polymer ?
#
loop_
_entity_poly.entity_id
_entity_poly.type
_entity_poly.pdbx_seq_one_letter_code
_entity_poly.pdbx_strand_id
1 'polypeptide(L)'
;HVRGEVGRKLVHVTVGMYVAFWPYFMSWQEIRVMCVAFFLVVLVSQRLNTFKAIHEVKRKTHGELLFPVGILIASLLASTELVFTVAVLHLALADGFAAIFGTIYGERRHYRVFSYKKSVVGTITFLVISFLLIGYVVLMQGSSYALANIWIVIWLPLIAAFMENVGVLGTDNVLVPLVVVAGLNTLQLI
;
A
#
# COMPACT_ATOMS: atom_id res chain seq x y z
N HIS A 1 -19.08 4.12 13.51
CA HIS A 1 -17.80 4.71 13.05
C HIS A 1 -16.78 3.63 12.67
N VAL A 2 -16.50 2.67 13.56
CA VAL A 2 -15.57 1.53 13.31
C VAL A 2 -15.99 0.71 12.07
N ARG A 3 -17.28 0.38 11.94
CA ARG A 3 -17.78 -0.42 10.80
C ARG A 3 -17.56 0.25 9.44
N GLY A 4 -17.72 1.56 9.34
CA GLY A 4 -17.50 2.28 8.08
C GLY A 4 -16.03 2.31 7.68
N GLU A 5 -15.12 2.54 8.62
CA GLU A 5 -13.67 2.56 8.35
C GLU A 5 -13.15 1.16 7.97
N VAL A 6 -13.58 0.12 8.68
CA VAL A 6 -13.24 -1.27 8.35
C VAL A 6 -13.79 -1.66 6.98
N GLY A 7 -15.06 -1.30 6.67
CA GLY A 7 -15.65 -1.57 5.36
C GLY A 7 -14.87 -0.92 4.21
N ARG A 8 -14.52 0.36 4.35
CA ARG A 8 -13.70 1.10 3.37
C ARG A 8 -12.34 0.42 3.14
N LYS A 9 -11.67 -0.03 4.22
CA LYS A 9 -10.37 -0.70 4.13
C LYS A 9 -10.48 -2.11 3.57
N LEU A 10 -11.57 -2.83 3.80
CA LEU A 10 -11.82 -4.12 3.14
C LEU A 10 -11.96 -3.97 1.63
N VAL A 11 -12.69 -2.96 1.16
CA VAL A 11 -12.77 -2.65 -0.28
C VAL A 11 -11.38 -2.32 -0.83
N HIS A 12 -10.60 -1.50 -0.13
CA HIS A 12 -9.22 -1.15 -0.50
C HIS A 12 -8.32 -2.40 -0.62
N VAL A 13 -8.38 -3.32 0.34
CA VAL A 13 -7.65 -4.59 0.32
C VAL A 13 -8.08 -5.42 -0.90
N THR A 14 -9.39 -5.63 -1.09
CA THR A 14 -9.90 -6.48 -2.18
C THR A 14 -9.53 -5.92 -3.56
N VAL A 15 -9.76 -4.63 -3.78
CA VAL A 15 -9.42 -3.96 -5.03
C VAL A 15 -7.91 -3.95 -5.26
N GLY A 16 -7.12 -3.62 -4.24
CA GLY A 16 -5.66 -3.59 -4.33
C GLY A 16 -5.06 -4.97 -4.61
N MET A 17 -5.60 -6.03 -4.01
CA MET A 17 -5.20 -7.40 -4.33
C MET A 17 -5.47 -7.75 -5.80
N TYR A 18 -6.63 -7.38 -6.33
CA TYR A 18 -6.96 -7.60 -7.74
C TYR A 18 -6.00 -6.82 -8.66
N VAL A 19 -5.78 -5.54 -8.38
CA VAL A 19 -4.90 -4.67 -9.16
C VAL A 19 -3.44 -5.12 -9.11
N ALA A 20 -2.99 -5.70 -8.01
CA ALA A 20 -1.61 -6.20 -7.88
C ALA A 20 -1.22 -7.22 -8.96
N PHE A 21 -2.18 -7.98 -9.47
CA PHE A 21 -1.94 -9.00 -10.49
C PHE A 21 -2.20 -8.54 -11.93
N TRP A 22 -2.56 -7.28 -12.16
CA TRP A 22 -2.82 -6.74 -13.49
C TRP A 22 -1.68 -6.93 -14.49
N PRO A 23 -0.38 -6.78 -14.13
CA PRO A 23 0.71 -6.93 -15.11
C PRO A 23 0.81 -8.30 -15.76
N TYR A 24 0.19 -9.34 -15.18
CA TYR A 24 0.21 -10.68 -15.75
C TYR A 24 -0.83 -10.88 -16.87
N PHE A 25 -1.78 -9.95 -17.05
CA PHE A 25 -2.81 -10.03 -18.11
C PHE A 25 -3.11 -8.70 -18.81
N MET A 26 -2.43 -7.63 -18.42
CA MET A 26 -2.56 -6.30 -19.02
C MET A 26 -1.19 -5.73 -19.31
N SER A 27 -1.09 -4.96 -20.39
CA SER A 27 0.12 -4.20 -20.68
C SER A 27 0.30 -3.03 -19.69
N TRP A 28 1.54 -2.60 -19.51
CA TRP A 28 1.86 -1.43 -18.68
C TRP A 28 1.10 -0.16 -19.09
N GLN A 29 0.85 -0.02 -20.41
CA GLN A 29 0.11 1.13 -20.92
C GLN A 29 -1.36 1.08 -20.51
N GLU A 30 -2.01 -0.08 -20.58
CA GLU A 30 -3.38 -0.28 -20.13
C GLU A 30 -3.53 0.00 -18.63
N ILE A 31 -2.60 -0.51 -17.82
CA ILE A 31 -2.57 -0.24 -16.37
C ILE A 31 -2.50 1.27 -16.10
N ARG A 32 -1.61 1.99 -16.78
CA ARG A 32 -1.46 3.44 -16.62
C ARG A 32 -2.73 4.20 -17.03
N VAL A 33 -3.34 3.82 -18.14
CA VAL A 33 -4.62 4.40 -18.60
C VAL A 33 -5.72 4.15 -17.58
N MET A 34 -5.83 2.93 -17.03
CA MET A 34 -6.80 2.60 -15.98
C MET A 34 -6.57 3.40 -14.70
N CYS A 35 -5.32 3.60 -14.29
CA CYS A 35 -5.01 4.44 -13.12
C CYS A 35 -5.45 5.89 -13.31
N VAL A 36 -5.18 6.46 -14.49
CA VAL A 36 -5.61 7.84 -14.82
C VAL A 36 -7.13 7.94 -14.89
N ALA A 37 -7.79 6.98 -15.53
CA ALA A 37 -9.25 6.95 -15.62
C ALA A 37 -9.88 6.85 -14.22
N PHE A 38 -9.37 5.96 -13.36
CA PHE A 38 -9.86 5.81 -11.99
C PHE A 38 -9.62 7.07 -11.16
N PHE A 39 -8.46 7.71 -11.28
CA PHE A 39 -8.18 8.99 -10.63
C PHE A 39 -9.21 10.07 -11.03
N LEU A 40 -9.51 10.17 -12.33
CA LEU A 40 -10.50 11.14 -12.84
C LEU A 40 -11.92 10.83 -12.33
N VAL A 41 -12.31 9.56 -12.32
CA VAL A 41 -13.63 9.14 -11.78
C VAL A 41 -13.76 9.52 -10.30
N VAL A 42 -12.74 9.25 -9.48
CA VAL A 42 -12.74 9.61 -8.06
C VAL A 42 -12.78 11.13 -7.89
N LEU A 43 -11.99 11.87 -8.68
CA LEU A 43 -11.96 13.33 -8.64
C LEU A 43 -13.32 13.94 -8.96
N VAL A 44 -13.97 13.47 -10.04
CA VAL A 44 -15.31 13.93 -10.47
C VAL A 44 -16.35 13.55 -9.41
N SER A 45 -16.30 12.32 -8.90
CA SER A 45 -17.19 11.84 -7.84
C SER A 45 -17.13 12.72 -6.58
N GLN A 46 -15.92 13.10 -6.16
CA GLN A 46 -15.74 14.03 -5.03
C GLN A 46 -16.28 15.42 -5.32
N ARG A 47 -16.11 15.93 -6.55
CA ARG A 47 -16.64 17.24 -6.97
C ARG A 47 -18.17 17.27 -7.01
N LEU A 48 -18.79 16.19 -7.48
CA LEU A 48 -20.24 16.10 -7.66
C LEU A 48 -20.99 15.65 -6.38
N ASN A 49 -20.28 15.31 -5.30
CA ASN A 49 -20.84 14.72 -4.07
C ASN A 49 -21.77 13.50 -4.33
N THR A 50 -21.50 12.73 -5.38
CA THR A 50 -22.40 11.69 -5.89
C THR A 50 -22.45 10.46 -4.97
N PHE A 51 -21.40 10.19 -4.20
CA PHE A 51 -21.30 9.06 -3.26
C PHE A 51 -21.24 9.53 -1.81
N LYS A 52 -22.34 10.12 -1.31
CA LYS A 52 -22.44 10.57 0.08
C LYS A 52 -22.11 9.48 1.11
N ALA A 53 -22.45 8.22 0.82
CA ALA A 53 -22.17 7.09 1.70
C ALA A 53 -20.66 6.83 1.93
N ILE A 54 -19.80 7.21 0.98
CA ILE A 54 -18.33 7.09 1.11
C ILE A 54 -17.76 8.30 1.87
N HIS A 55 -18.43 9.46 1.79
CA HIS A 55 -17.99 10.71 2.41
C HIS A 55 -18.46 10.91 3.86
N GLU A 56 -19.30 10.05 4.42
CA GLU A 56 -19.73 10.12 5.83
C GLU A 56 -18.63 9.87 6.86
N VAL A 57 -17.44 9.43 6.41
CA VAL A 57 -16.29 9.30 7.29
C VAL A 57 -15.72 10.70 7.56
N LYS A 58 -15.87 11.19 8.80
CA LYS A 58 -15.45 12.54 9.27
C LYS A 58 -13.94 12.85 9.12
N ARG A 59 -13.14 11.97 8.55
CA ARG A 59 -11.72 12.18 8.30
C ARG A 59 -11.51 12.66 6.86
N LYS A 60 -11.11 13.91 6.68
CA LYS A 60 -10.62 14.40 5.37
C LYS A 60 -9.29 13.70 5.06
N THR A 61 -9.33 12.63 4.27
CA THR A 61 -8.14 11.98 3.74
C THR A 61 -8.21 12.02 2.21
N HIS A 62 -7.09 12.29 1.58
CA HIS A 62 -6.95 12.22 0.12
C HIS A 62 -6.57 10.79 -0.36
N GLY A 63 -6.69 9.80 0.54
CA GLY A 63 -6.27 8.42 0.25
C GLY A 63 -6.93 7.79 -0.97
N GLU A 64 -8.20 8.12 -1.24
CA GLU A 64 -8.93 7.62 -2.41
C GLU A 64 -8.35 8.14 -3.73
N LEU A 65 -7.90 9.42 -3.76
CA LEU A 65 -7.23 10.02 -4.91
C LEU A 65 -5.78 9.55 -5.04
N LEU A 66 -5.09 9.37 -3.92
CA LEU A 66 -3.67 9.01 -3.90
C LEU A 66 -3.43 7.51 -4.16
N PHE A 67 -4.45 6.66 -3.96
CA PHE A 67 -4.36 5.23 -4.26
C PHE A 67 -4.04 4.95 -5.74
N PRO A 68 -4.81 5.44 -6.73
CA PRO A 68 -4.48 5.25 -8.15
C PRO A 68 -3.16 5.94 -8.54
N VAL A 69 -2.78 7.04 -7.86
CA VAL A 69 -1.49 7.69 -8.09
C VAL A 69 -0.33 6.80 -7.65
N GLY A 70 -0.43 6.15 -6.50
CA GLY A 70 0.59 5.20 -6.02
C GLY A 70 0.75 4.00 -6.96
N ILE A 71 -0.35 3.45 -7.48
CA ILE A 71 -0.33 2.36 -8.46
C ILE A 71 0.29 2.83 -9.78
N LEU A 72 -0.05 4.04 -10.24
CA LEU A 72 0.54 4.64 -11.44
C LEU A 72 2.06 4.78 -11.30
N ILE A 73 2.54 5.32 -10.18
CA ILE A 73 3.97 5.45 -9.88
C ILE A 73 4.64 4.07 -9.85
N ALA A 74 4.03 3.08 -9.20
CA ALA A 74 4.54 1.72 -9.21
C ALA A 74 4.65 1.16 -10.64
N SER A 75 3.64 1.39 -11.50
CA SER A 75 3.65 0.95 -12.90
C SER A 75 4.68 1.65 -13.79
N LEU A 76 5.13 2.83 -13.40
CA LEU A 76 6.16 3.60 -14.12
C LEU A 76 7.57 3.20 -13.71
N LEU A 77 7.75 2.77 -12.47
CA LEU A 77 9.07 2.56 -11.87
C LEU A 77 9.43 1.09 -11.66
N ALA A 78 8.45 0.18 -11.60
CA ALA A 78 8.72 -1.24 -11.40
C ALA A 78 9.50 -1.82 -12.59
N SER A 79 10.61 -2.50 -12.29
CA SER A 79 11.46 -3.18 -13.27
C SER A 79 10.84 -4.47 -13.83
N THR A 80 9.99 -5.12 -13.03
CA THR A 80 9.31 -6.38 -13.38
C THR A 80 7.87 -6.39 -12.85
N GLU A 81 7.05 -7.32 -13.36
CA GLU A 81 5.69 -7.56 -12.88
C GLU A 81 5.68 -7.91 -11.38
N LEU A 82 6.67 -8.70 -10.94
CA LEU A 82 6.80 -9.10 -9.54
C LEU A 82 7.04 -7.90 -8.61
N VAL A 83 7.91 -6.97 -9.01
CA VAL A 83 8.17 -5.74 -8.24
C VAL A 83 6.90 -4.91 -8.08
N PHE A 84 6.16 -4.72 -9.17
CA PHE A 84 4.87 -4.04 -9.13
C PHE A 84 3.88 -4.76 -8.21
N THR A 85 3.73 -6.07 -8.39
CA THR A 85 2.81 -6.91 -7.59
C THR A 85 3.08 -6.74 -6.11
N VAL A 86 4.34 -6.87 -5.69
CA VAL A 86 4.71 -6.77 -4.28
C VAL A 86 4.50 -5.36 -3.74
N ALA A 87 4.80 -4.33 -4.51
CA ALA A 87 4.57 -2.94 -4.10
C ALA A 87 3.07 -2.63 -3.91
N VAL A 88 2.22 -3.11 -4.83
CA VAL A 88 0.76 -2.95 -4.71
C VAL A 88 0.18 -3.84 -3.60
N LEU A 89 0.73 -5.03 -3.37
CA LEU A 89 0.34 -5.87 -2.22
C LEU A 89 0.72 -5.22 -0.88
N HIS A 90 1.84 -4.49 -0.77
CA HIS A 90 2.14 -3.70 0.43
C HIS A 90 1.07 -2.65 0.69
N LEU A 91 0.67 -1.93 -0.36
CA LEU A 91 -0.38 -0.94 -0.27
C LEU A 91 -1.74 -1.56 0.10
N ALA A 92 -2.06 -2.73 -0.47
CA ALA A 92 -3.32 -3.42 -0.22
C ALA A 92 -3.34 -4.14 1.14
N LEU A 93 -2.39 -5.05 1.36
CA LEU A 93 -2.39 -5.94 2.52
C LEU A 93 -1.74 -5.30 3.75
N ALA A 94 -0.52 -4.74 3.62
CA ALA A 94 0.20 -4.24 4.78
C ALA A 94 -0.51 -3.00 5.35
N ASP A 95 -0.81 -1.97 4.54
CA ASP A 95 -1.56 -0.78 4.98
C ASP A 95 -3.03 -1.13 5.30
N GLY A 96 -3.69 -1.95 4.46
CA GLY A 96 -5.07 -2.33 4.66
C GLY A 96 -5.31 -3.02 6.00
N PHE A 97 -4.56 -4.09 6.30
CA PHE A 97 -4.69 -4.81 7.56
C PHE A 97 -4.13 -4.04 8.76
N ALA A 98 -3.08 -3.23 8.58
CA ALA A 98 -2.60 -2.32 9.62
C ALA A 98 -3.71 -1.37 10.09
N ALA A 99 -4.46 -0.81 9.17
CA ALA A 99 -5.59 0.06 9.49
C ALA A 99 -6.76 -0.70 10.12
N ILE A 100 -7.10 -1.90 9.62
CA ILE A 100 -8.18 -2.75 10.18
C ILE A 100 -7.85 -3.17 11.61
N PHE A 101 -6.71 -3.83 11.82
CA PHE A 101 -6.31 -4.31 13.14
C PHE A 101 -5.97 -3.16 14.09
N GLY A 102 -5.38 -2.08 13.56
CA GLY A 102 -5.15 -0.86 14.33
C GLY A 102 -6.45 -0.21 14.83
N THR A 103 -7.53 -0.27 14.05
CA THR A 103 -8.84 0.24 14.43
C THR A 103 -9.55 -0.67 15.44
N ILE A 104 -9.46 -1.99 15.25
CA ILE A 104 -10.19 -2.96 16.09
C ILE A 104 -9.48 -3.19 17.43
N TYR A 105 -8.16 -3.35 17.41
CA TYR A 105 -7.39 -3.79 18.58
C TYR A 105 -6.43 -2.73 19.13
N GLY A 106 -6.30 -1.59 18.43
CA GLY A 106 -5.31 -0.56 18.77
C GLY A 106 -5.76 0.47 19.81
N GLU A 107 -6.99 0.40 20.34
CA GLU A 107 -7.57 1.44 21.23
C GLU A 107 -6.73 1.77 22.47
N ARG A 108 -5.97 0.82 23.00
CA ARG A 108 -5.23 0.99 24.27
C ARG A 108 -3.81 1.49 24.10
N ARG A 109 -3.20 1.38 22.89
CA ARG A 109 -1.80 1.73 22.65
C ARG A 109 -1.67 2.55 21.36
N HIS A 110 -1.69 3.86 21.53
CA HIS A 110 -1.50 4.81 20.45
C HIS A 110 -0.25 5.66 20.68
N TYR A 111 0.32 6.11 19.58
CA TYR A 111 1.31 7.18 19.54
C TYR A 111 0.89 8.23 18.52
N ARG A 112 1.57 9.36 18.52
CA ARG A 112 1.30 10.46 17.59
C ARG A 112 2.47 10.65 16.65
N VAL A 113 2.17 10.73 15.36
CA VAL A 113 3.10 11.17 14.34
C VAL A 113 2.51 12.46 13.78
N PHE A 114 3.23 13.56 13.96
CA PHE A 114 2.69 14.91 13.78
C PHE A 114 1.39 15.09 14.60
N SER A 115 0.28 15.43 13.95
CA SER A 115 -1.04 15.60 14.57
C SER A 115 -1.94 14.36 14.48
N TYR A 116 -1.44 13.24 13.90
CA TYR A 116 -2.24 12.04 13.63
C TYR A 116 -1.96 10.93 14.64
N LYS A 117 -3.05 10.26 15.06
CA LYS A 117 -2.93 9.06 15.91
C LYS A 117 -2.62 7.86 15.05
N LYS A 118 -1.56 7.14 15.39
CA LYS A 118 -1.20 5.81 14.86
C LYS A 118 -1.29 4.79 16.00
N SER A 119 -1.57 3.54 15.65
CA SER A 119 -1.71 2.47 16.63
C SER A 119 -0.47 1.55 16.58
N VAL A 120 0.03 1.17 17.75
CA VAL A 120 1.15 0.21 17.85
C VAL A 120 0.79 -1.12 17.17
N VAL A 121 -0.46 -1.58 17.36
CA VAL A 121 -0.96 -2.81 16.72
C VAL A 121 -0.92 -2.68 15.20
N GLY A 122 -1.37 -1.53 14.65
CA GLY A 122 -1.32 -1.28 13.22
C GLY A 122 0.11 -1.32 12.67
N THR A 123 1.05 -0.64 13.32
CA THR A 123 2.47 -0.63 12.89
C THR A 123 3.09 -2.02 12.93
N ILE A 124 2.82 -2.81 13.98
CA ILE A 124 3.30 -4.19 14.07
C ILE A 124 2.69 -5.04 12.96
N THR A 125 1.39 -4.89 12.68
CA THR A 125 0.71 -5.60 11.59
C THR A 125 1.36 -5.27 10.25
N PHE A 126 1.59 -3.98 9.98
CA PHE A 126 2.28 -3.54 8.77
C PHE A 126 3.66 -4.20 8.63
N LEU A 127 4.47 -4.15 9.68
CA LEU A 127 5.80 -4.76 9.71
C LEU A 127 5.76 -6.25 9.42
N VAL A 128 4.89 -7.00 10.11
CA VAL A 128 4.79 -8.45 9.92
C VAL A 128 4.44 -8.79 8.47
N ILE A 129 3.45 -8.13 7.89
CA ILE A 129 3.05 -8.39 6.50
C ILE A 129 4.16 -7.96 5.53
N SER A 130 4.83 -6.83 5.77
CA SER A 130 5.97 -6.39 4.97
C SER A 130 7.12 -7.39 5.01
N PHE A 131 7.47 -7.92 6.17
CA PHE A 131 8.49 -8.97 6.30
C PHE A 131 8.12 -10.24 5.53
N LEU A 132 6.84 -10.65 5.60
CA LEU A 132 6.37 -11.83 4.86
C LEU A 132 6.42 -11.63 3.35
N LEU A 133 5.99 -10.47 2.84
CA LEU A 133 5.98 -10.17 1.41
C LEU A 133 7.41 -10.08 0.85
N ILE A 134 8.29 -9.33 1.49
CA ILE A 134 9.66 -9.13 1.03
C ILE A 134 10.48 -10.42 1.24
N GLY A 135 10.31 -11.07 2.39
CA GLY A 135 10.95 -12.36 2.67
C GLY A 135 10.59 -13.42 1.63
N TYR A 136 9.31 -13.51 1.27
CA TYR A 136 8.86 -14.43 0.22
C TYR A 136 9.58 -14.19 -1.11
N VAL A 137 9.65 -12.93 -1.57
CA VAL A 137 10.34 -12.57 -2.83
C VAL A 137 11.81 -12.97 -2.79
N VAL A 138 12.52 -12.63 -1.71
CA VAL A 138 13.96 -12.92 -1.59
C VAL A 138 14.22 -14.44 -1.51
N LEU A 139 13.38 -15.19 -0.79
CA LEU A 139 13.51 -16.66 -0.68
C LEU A 139 13.23 -17.38 -2.00
N MET A 140 12.28 -16.87 -2.81
CA MET A 140 11.95 -17.48 -4.12
C MET A 140 13.08 -17.38 -5.15
N GLN A 141 14.07 -16.51 -4.93
CA GLN A 141 15.24 -16.36 -5.82
C GLN A 141 16.32 -17.42 -5.63
N GLY A 142 16.14 -18.32 -4.66
CA GLY A 142 17.10 -19.37 -4.34
C GLY A 142 18.08 -18.98 -3.21
N SER A 143 18.65 -20.00 -2.57
CA SER A 143 19.38 -19.85 -1.31
C SER A 143 20.61 -18.94 -1.38
N SER A 144 21.38 -19.02 -2.48
CA SER A 144 22.58 -18.18 -2.65
C SER A 144 22.23 -16.70 -2.81
N TYR A 145 21.16 -16.38 -3.53
CA TYR A 145 20.64 -15.03 -3.69
C TYR A 145 20.01 -14.51 -2.40
N ALA A 146 19.28 -15.38 -1.69
CA ALA A 146 18.65 -15.02 -0.42
C ALA A 146 19.67 -14.58 0.63
N LEU A 147 20.81 -15.28 0.73
CA LEU A 147 21.90 -14.90 1.65
C LEU A 147 22.54 -13.56 1.28
N ALA A 148 22.79 -13.32 -0.02
CA ALA A 148 23.36 -12.06 -0.50
C ALA A 148 22.45 -10.85 -0.26
N ASN A 149 21.13 -11.07 -0.28
CA ASN A 149 20.11 -10.01 -0.21
C ASN A 149 19.35 -9.98 1.11
N ILE A 150 19.79 -10.70 2.13
CA ILE A 150 19.11 -10.78 3.44
C ILE A 150 18.93 -9.39 4.10
N TRP A 151 19.80 -8.46 3.84
CA TRP A 151 19.74 -7.09 4.34
C TRP A 151 18.48 -6.36 3.86
N ILE A 152 17.99 -6.66 2.63
CA ILE A 152 16.74 -6.08 2.10
C ILE A 152 15.53 -6.56 2.92
N VAL A 153 15.52 -7.85 3.30
CA VAL A 153 14.45 -8.41 4.15
C VAL A 153 14.37 -7.69 5.48
N ILE A 154 15.48 -7.17 6.00
CA ILE A 154 15.50 -6.45 7.28
C ILE A 154 15.15 -4.97 7.08
N TRP A 155 15.84 -4.27 6.20
CA TRP A 155 15.74 -2.82 6.11
C TRP A 155 14.53 -2.32 5.33
N LEU A 156 14.13 -3.00 4.25
CA LEU A 156 13.04 -2.52 3.42
C LEU A 156 11.69 -2.51 4.16
N PRO A 157 11.30 -3.54 4.94
CA PRO A 157 10.11 -3.47 5.78
C PRO A 157 10.13 -2.34 6.80
N LEU A 158 11.30 -2.08 7.42
CA LEU A 158 11.45 -1.00 8.39
C LEU A 158 11.27 0.37 7.74
N ILE A 159 11.89 0.59 6.57
CA ILE A 159 11.74 1.83 5.80
C ILE A 159 10.29 2.00 5.31
N ALA A 160 9.68 0.94 4.79
CA ALA A 160 8.28 0.97 4.36
C ALA A 160 7.33 1.30 5.53
N ALA A 161 7.53 0.70 6.70
CA ALA A 161 6.78 1.03 7.90
C ALA A 161 7.02 2.45 8.40
N PHE A 162 8.24 2.96 8.29
CA PHE A 162 8.52 4.37 8.56
C PHE A 162 7.75 5.28 7.60
N MET A 163 7.73 4.97 6.29
CA MET A 163 6.99 5.74 5.29
C MET A 163 5.46 5.67 5.51
N GLU A 164 4.93 4.51 5.91
CA GLU A 164 3.53 4.37 6.34
C GLU A 164 3.22 5.29 7.53
N ASN A 165 4.12 5.33 8.51
CA ASN A 165 3.92 6.13 9.71
C ASN A 165 3.99 7.63 9.47
N VAL A 166 4.91 8.11 8.65
CA VAL A 166 5.02 9.54 8.28
C VAL A 166 4.01 9.93 7.20
N GLY A 167 3.46 8.96 6.50
CA GLY A 167 2.38 9.14 5.53
C GLY A 167 1.10 9.58 6.21
N VAL A 168 0.76 10.87 6.09
CA VAL A 168 -0.46 11.48 6.63
C VAL A 168 -1.38 11.90 5.49
N LEU A 169 -2.68 12.05 5.78
CA LEU A 169 -3.69 12.46 4.79
C LEU A 169 -3.80 11.52 3.56
N GLY A 170 -3.27 10.30 3.63
CA GLY A 170 -3.29 9.33 2.53
C GLY A 170 -2.02 9.31 1.68
N THR A 171 -0.97 10.09 2.03
CA THR A 171 0.31 10.08 1.29
C THR A 171 1.08 8.76 1.42
N ASP A 172 0.76 7.94 2.44
CA ASP A 172 1.18 6.54 2.56
C ASP A 172 0.88 5.71 1.30
N ASN A 173 -0.27 5.96 0.63
CA ASN A 173 -0.63 5.32 -0.63
C ASN A 173 0.37 5.58 -1.79
N VAL A 174 1.20 6.59 -1.68
CA VAL A 174 2.26 6.92 -2.64
C VAL A 174 3.64 6.54 -2.11
N LEU A 175 3.92 6.89 -0.85
CA LEU A 175 5.25 6.71 -0.25
C LEU A 175 5.61 5.23 -0.09
N VAL A 176 4.66 4.40 0.33
CA VAL A 176 4.92 2.96 0.54
C VAL A 176 5.26 2.26 -0.77
N PRO A 177 4.43 2.29 -1.83
CA PRO A 177 4.78 1.63 -3.09
C PRO A 177 6.05 2.19 -3.73
N LEU A 178 6.30 3.50 -3.62
CA LEU A 178 7.53 4.12 -4.13
C LEU A 178 8.78 3.51 -3.48
N VAL A 179 8.80 3.41 -2.15
CA VAL A 179 9.95 2.86 -1.41
C VAL A 179 10.12 1.37 -1.68
N VAL A 180 9.02 0.62 -1.74
CA VAL A 180 9.07 -0.82 -2.02
C VAL A 180 9.60 -1.08 -3.43
N VAL A 181 9.11 -0.35 -4.45
CA VAL A 181 9.64 -0.45 -5.82
C VAL A 181 11.11 -0.08 -5.85
N ALA A 182 11.52 1.04 -5.25
CA ALA A 182 12.92 1.47 -5.23
C ALA A 182 13.83 0.43 -4.58
N GLY A 183 13.41 -0.16 -3.45
CA GLY A 183 14.17 -1.20 -2.77
C GLY A 183 14.25 -2.50 -3.54
N LEU A 184 13.15 -2.99 -4.10
CA LEU A 184 13.12 -4.24 -4.86
C LEU A 184 13.79 -4.13 -6.23
N ASN A 185 13.80 -2.96 -6.87
CA ASN A 185 14.55 -2.73 -8.11
C ASN A 185 16.07 -2.86 -7.92
N THR A 186 16.60 -2.77 -6.69
CA THR A 186 18.01 -3.05 -6.41
C THR A 186 18.33 -4.54 -6.47
N LEU A 187 17.32 -5.40 -6.35
CA LEU A 187 17.42 -6.82 -6.59
C LEU A 187 17.36 -7.05 -8.11
N GLN A 188 18.31 -7.78 -8.65
CA GLN A 188 18.21 -8.25 -10.04
C GLN A 188 17.19 -9.40 -10.07
N LEU A 189 15.91 -9.05 -10.01
CA LEU A 189 14.83 -10.02 -10.09
C LEU A 189 14.70 -10.49 -11.53
N ILE A 190 14.92 -11.78 -11.74
CA ILE A 190 14.75 -12.48 -13.03
C ILE A 190 13.28 -12.82 -13.19
#